data_8ab016ddd57fdad8e04e91268fac5792
#
_entry.id   8ab016ddd57fdad8e04e91268fac5792
#
_cell.length_a   1.000
_cell.length_b   1.000
_cell.length_c   1.000
_cell.angle_alpha   90.00
_cell.angle_beta   90.00
_cell.angle_gamma   90.00
#
_symmetry.space_group_name_H-M   'P 1'
#
loop_
_entity.id
_entity.type
_entity.pdbx_description
1 polymer ?
#
loop_
_entity_poly.entity_id
_entity_poly.type
_entity_poly.pdbx_seq_one_letter_code
_entity_poly.pdbx_strand_id
1 'polypeptide(L)'
;MSFRIAIALLVCASGAQIASPDELAPEALVAALDDDAFAVRQRAMVDLLKLGEVAIPKLEALGGAISLEQRARVAEILGELYRRRLERGFGELGKCPDRELDVERGMVLIAQILDPEVTADSILDQLDEMAESVRRSLGEGVDPKTLGGAEAVGAITAVLRDQYRLKGDEETYDHPDNSSIHRVLEQGDGLPIMLSEIAIAVGKRLGVPLVGIGVPKRYMFMYDGSRAPAGRAKDNIIVDPFGGWVLKRVEDLEPKWMHDPLRPPSPSPPRETLSRMLRNMGSDFLSVGERRKCETLLRYEALVEGSEIVGER
;
A
#
# COMPACT_ATOMS: atom_id res chain seq x y z
N MET A 1 -60.57 -34.15 -3.73
CA MET A 1 -61.12 -33.12 -2.84
C MET A 1 -59.91 -32.40 -2.22
N SER A 2 -59.57 -31.25 -2.79
CA SER A 2 -58.40 -30.47 -2.38
C SER A 2 -58.90 -29.28 -1.54
N PHE A 3 -58.47 -29.22 -0.29
CA PHE A 3 -58.68 -28.03 0.55
C PHE A 3 -57.56 -27.04 0.30
N ARG A 4 -57.89 -25.93 -0.31
CA ARG A 4 -57.05 -24.72 -0.38
C ARG A 4 -57.42 -23.84 0.81
N ILE A 5 -56.51 -23.70 1.78
CA ILE A 5 -56.62 -22.71 2.82
C ILE A 5 -56.07 -21.39 2.27
N ALA A 6 -56.97 -20.45 2.07
CA ALA A 6 -56.62 -19.06 1.75
C ALA A 6 -56.34 -18.34 3.07
N ILE A 7 -55.10 -17.94 3.30
CA ILE A 7 -54.75 -17.00 4.36
C ILE A 7 -54.87 -15.62 3.78
N ALA A 8 -55.92 -14.90 4.19
CA ALA A 8 -56.11 -13.50 3.89
C ALA A 8 -55.19 -12.67 4.81
N LEU A 9 -54.12 -12.14 4.27
CA LEU A 9 -53.30 -11.10 4.91
C LEU A 9 -54.02 -9.78 4.82
N LEU A 10 -54.52 -9.29 5.97
CA LEU A 10 -55.02 -7.93 6.13
C LEU A 10 -53.84 -6.98 6.11
N VAL A 11 -53.57 -6.34 4.97
CA VAL A 11 -52.60 -5.26 4.83
C VAL A 11 -53.28 -3.96 5.27
N CYS A 12 -52.91 -3.50 6.47
CA CYS A 12 -53.17 -2.10 6.83
C CYS A 12 -52.32 -1.18 5.97
N ALA A 13 -52.98 -0.45 5.10
CA ALA A 13 -52.36 0.55 4.25
C ALA A 13 -51.97 1.78 5.08
N SER A 14 -50.70 1.91 5.40
CA SER A 14 -50.04 3.22 5.46
C SER A 14 -48.97 3.15 4.38
N GLY A 15 -49.22 3.87 3.28
CA GLY A 15 -48.37 3.88 2.09
C GLY A 15 -47.05 4.61 2.33
N ALA A 16 -46.15 3.95 3.00
CA ALA A 16 -44.72 4.24 2.90
C ALA A 16 -44.19 3.40 1.74
N GLN A 17 -44.01 4.02 0.59
CA GLN A 17 -43.32 3.47 -0.54
C GLN A 17 -41.90 3.12 -0.06
N ILE A 18 -41.59 1.84 0.05
CA ILE A 18 -40.22 1.39 0.37
C ILE A 18 -39.39 1.77 -0.84
N ALA A 19 -38.58 2.84 -0.70
CA ALA A 19 -37.61 3.24 -1.70
C ALA A 19 -36.75 2.03 -2.08
N SER A 20 -36.43 1.92 -3.36
CA SER A 20 -35.49 0.89 -3.83
C SER A 20 -34.12 1.03 -3.12
N PRO A 21 -33.35 -0.03 -2.90
CA PRO A 21 -32.04 0.04 -2.23
C PRO A 21 -31.09 1.08 -2.82
N ASP A 22 -31.27 1.44 -4.09
CA ASP A 22 -30.48 2.43 -4.82
C ASP A 22 -30.86 3.89 -4.49
N GLU A 23 -31.93 4.14 -3.72
CA GLU A 23 -32.45 5.48 -3.39
C GLU A 23 -32.24 5.89 -1.92
N LEU A 24 -31.79 4.99 -1.04
CA LEU A 24 -31.58 5.34 0.36
C LEU A 24 -30.24 6.07 0.52
N ALA A 25 -30.30 7.35 0.88
CA ALA A 25 -29.11 8.10 1.26
C ALA A 25 -28.34 7.35 2.37
N PRO A 26 -27.02 7.22 2.32
CA PRO A 26 -26.22 6.54 3.33
C PRO A 26 -26.54 6.99 4.77
N GLU A 27 -26.91 8.26 4.95
CA GLU A 27 -27.31 8.85 6.23
C GLU A 27 -28.57 8.18 6.82
N ALA A 28 -29.55 7.86 5.99
CA ALA A 28 -30.77 7.18 6.41
C ALA A 28 -30.47 5.72 6.80
N LEU A 29 -29.56 5.05 6.08
CA LEU A 29 -29.13 3.71 6.42
C LEU A 29 -28.33 3.68 7.74
N VAL A 30 -27.49 4.69 7.97
CA VAL A 30 -26.78 4.84 9.24
C VAL A 30 -27.74 5.05 10.41
N ALA A 31 -28.75 5.91 10.26
CA ALA A 31 -29.79 6.10 11.28
C ALA A 31 -30.51 4.78 11.59
N ALA A 32 -30.79 3.96 10.57
CA ALA A 32 -31.43 2.65 10.73
C ALA A 32 -30.55 1.59 11.44
N LEU A 33 -29.25 1.82 11.62
CA LEU A 33 -28.38 0.94 12.41
C LEU A 33 -28.72 0.94 13.91
N ASP A 34 -29.46 1.93 14.40
CA ASP A 34 -29.90 2.07 15.80
C ASP A 34 -31.40 1.82 15.99
N ASP A 35 -32.08 1.30 14.98
CA ASP A 35 -33.49 0.98 15.07
C ASP A 35 -33.76 -0.13 16.11
N ASP A 36 -34.88 -0.05 16.83
CA ASP A 36 -35.27 -1.04 17.84
C ASP A 36 -35.46 -2.44 17.23
N ALA A 37 -35.93 -2.50 15.97
CA ALA A 37 -36.16 -3.75 15.27
C ALA A 37 -34.86 -4.33 14.68
N PHE A 38 -34.47 -5.51 15.14
CA PHE A 38 -33.28 -6.24 14.65
C PHE A 38 -33.26 -6.40 13.12
N ALA A 39 -34.42 -6.67 12.49
CA ALA A 39 -34.53 -6.85 11.05
C ALA A 39 -34.19 -5.56 10.26
N VAL A 40 -34.53 -4.38 10.81
CA VAL A 40 -34.21 -3.07 10.21
C VAL A 40 -32.70 -2.85 10.28
N ARG A 41 -32.08 -3.09 11.44
CA ARG A 41 -30.62 -2.95 11.60
C ARG A 41 -29.85 -3.87 10.66
N GLN A 42 -30.24 -5.14 10.56
CA GLN A 42 -29.60 -6.10 9.65
C GLN A 42 -29.74 -5.69 8.18
N ARG A 43 -30.91 -5.20 7.80
CA ARG A 43 -31.12 -4.69 6.44
C ARG A 43 -30.23 -3.49 6.14
N ALA A 44 -30.13 -2.54 7.06
CA ALA A 44 -29.28 -1.36 6.93
C ALA A 44 -27.80 -1.74 6.76
N MET A 45 -27.28 -2.70 7.55
CA MET A 45 -25.92 -3.22 7.38
C MET A 45 -25.69 -3.81 5.99
N VAL A 46 -26.60 -4.68 5.53
CA VAL A 46 -26.51 -5.30 4.20
C VAL A 46 -26.52 -4.25 3.10
N ASP A 47 -27.37 -3.24 3.20
CA ASP A 47 -27.51 -2.24 2.17
C ASP A 47 -26.31 -1.25 2.18
N LEU A 48 -25.74 -0.90 3.33
CA LEU A 48 -24.47 -0.17 3.43
C LEU A 48 -23.30 -0.95 2.81
N LEU A 49 -23.21 -2.26 3.06
CA LEU A 49 -22.20 -3.11 2.44
C LEU A 49 -22.38 -3.24 0.91
N LYS A 50 -23.61 -3.14 0.39
CA LYS A 50 -23.88 -3.10 -1.06
C LYS A 50 -23.47 -1.79 -1.71
N LEU A 51 -23.59 -0.66 -0.99
CA LEU A 51 -23.09 0.63 -1.45
C LEU A 51 -21.57 0.61 -1.67
N GLY A 52 -20.86 -0.30 -1.00
CA GLY A 52 -19.44 -0.45 -1.16
C GLY A 52 -18.65 0.77 -0.69
N GLU A 53 -17.56 1.08 -1.38
CA GLU A 53 -16.63 2.15 -0.97
C GLU A 53 -17.25 3.55 -0.95
N VAL A 54 -18.33 3.79 -1.69
CA VAL A 54 -19.05 5.08 -1.68
C VAL A 54 -19.59 5.42 -0.28
N ALA A 55 -19.84 4.40 0.55
CA ALA A 55 -20.31 4.58 1.92
C ALA A 55 -19.18 4.99 2.89
N ILE A 56 -17.92 4.68 2.60
CA ILE A 56 -16.79 4.87 3.52
C ILE A 56 -16.67 6.31 4.03
N PRO A 57 -16.56 7.36 3.20
CA PRO A 57 -16.36 8.72 3.68
C PRO A 57 -17.49 9.20 4.60
N LYS A 58 -18.71 8.71 4.38
CA LYS A 58 -19.88 9.07 5.18
C LYS A 58 -19.91 8.34 6.52
N LEU A 59 -19.47 7.08 6.54
CA LEU A 59 -19.33 6.30 7.76
C LEU A 59 -18.21 6.84 8.67
N GLU A 60 -17.08 7.23 8.08
CA GLU A 60 -15.95 7.87 8.77
C GLU A 60 -16.36 9.22 9.38
N ALA A 61 -17.12 10.02 8.65
CA ALA A 61 -17.58 11.34 9.12
C ALA A 61 -18.51 11.31 10.31
N LEU A 62 -19.11 10.17 10.69
CA LEU A 62 -20.06 10.06 11.79
C LEU A 62 -19.45 10.33 13.17
N GLY A 63 -18.19 10.05 13.35
CA GLY A 63 -17.39 10.38 14.54
C GLY A 63 -18.08 10.06 15.88
N GLY A 64 -18.10 11.04 16.79
CA GLY A 64 -18.70 10.92 18.12
C GLY A 64 -20.20 11.13 18.23
N ALA A 65 -20.89 11.42 17.13
CA ALA A 65 -22.30 11.81 17.14
C ALA A 65 -23.30 10.63 17.19
N ILE A 66 -22.81 9.39 17.25
CA ILE A 66 -23.60 8.15 17.19
C ILE A 66 -23.50 7.36 18.50
N SER A 67 -24.52 6.50 18.76
CA SER A 67 -24.54 5.64 19.95
C SER A 67 -23.37 4.66 19.96
N LEU A 68 -23.05 4.08 21.12
CA LEU A 68 -21.99 3.07 21.24
C LEU A 68 -22.30 1.84 20.38
N GLU A 69 -23.56 1.43 20.28
CA GLU A 69 -24.00 0.30 19.49
C GLU A 69 -23.89 0.58 17.99
N GLN A 70 -24.31 1.77 17.54
CA GLN A 70 -24.09 2.22 16.15
C GLN A 70 -22.61 2.23 15.81
N ARG A 71 -21.77 2.75 16.69
CA ARG A 71 -20.30 2.82 16.49
C ARG A 71 -19.70 1.44 16.28
N ALA A 72 -20.10 0.44 17.06
CA ALA A 72 -19.63 -0.92 16.89
C ALA A 72 -20.01 -1.50 15.52
N ARG A 73 -21.26 -1.28 15.08
CA ARG A 73 -21.73 -1.73 13.76
C ARG A 73 -21.05 -0.98 12.60
N VAL A 74 -20.87 0.33 12.75
CA VAL A 74 -20.14 1.14 11.75
C VAL A 74 -18.70 0.63 11.61
N ALA A 75 -18.02 0.33 12.72
CA ALA A 75 -16.68 -0.22 12.69
C ALA A 75 -16.63 -1.59 12.00
N GLU A 76 -17.63 -2.45 12.21
CA GLU A 76 -17.75 -3.75 11.52
C GLU A 76 -17.94 -3.57 10.01
N ILE A 77 -18.83 -2.66 9.60
CA ILE A 77 -19.08 -2.34 8.18
C ILE A 77 -17.82 -1.77 7.53
N LEU A 78 -17.18 -0.79 8.15
CA LEU A 78 -15.94 -0.19 7.66
C LEU A 78 -14.82 -1.24 7.52
N GLY A 79 -14.63 -2.10 8.52
CA GLY A 79 -13.66 -3.17 8.46
C GLY A 79 -13.87 -4.10 7.26
N GLU A 80 -15.12 -4.47 6.98
CA GLU A 80 -15.48 -5.30 5.82
C GLU A 80 -15.27 -4.54 4.48
N LEU A 81 -15.63 -3.26 4.41
CA LEU A 81 -15.43 -2.44 3.21
C LEU A 81 -13.94 -2.24 2.90
N TYR A 82 -13.12 -1.96 3.92
CA TYR A 82 -11.66 -1.85 3.77
C TYR A 82 -11.04 -3.17 3.31
N ARG A 83 -11.45 -4.29 3.88
CA ARG A 83 -10.99 -5.61 3.46
C ARG A 83 -11.31 -5.86 1.97
N ARG A 84 -12.54 -5.58 1.53
CA ARG A 84 -12.95 -5.73 0.11
C ARG A 84 -12.15 -4.81 -0.82
N ARG A 85 -11.88 -3.57 -0.39
CA ARG A 85 -11.03 -2.62 -1.12
C ARG A 85 -9.63 -3.18 -1.35
N LEU A 86 -9.00 -3.69 -0.29
CA LEU A 86 -7.67 -4.28 -0.35
C LEU A 86 -7.63 -5.54 -1.23
N GLU A 87 -8.58 -6.46 -1.05
CA GLU A 87 -8.67 -7.68 -1.89
C GLU A 87 -8.84 -7.34 -3.37
N ARG A 88 -9.68 -6.36 -3.68
CA ARG A 88 -9.83 -5.90 -5.05
C ARG A 88 -8.54 -5.26 -5.56
N GLY A 89 -7.92 -4.36 -4.79
CA GLY A 89 -6.70 -3.66 -5.18
C GLY A 89 -5.54 -4.61 -5.47
N PHE A 90 -5.27 -5.56 -4.56
CA PHE A 90 -4.23 -6.57 -4.77
C PHE A 90 -4.58 -7.53 -5.91
N GLY A 91 -5.85 -7.92 -6.04
CA GLY A 91 -6.32 -8.75 -7.16
C GLY A 91 -6.19 -8.06 -8.52
N GLU A 92 -6.38 -6.75 -8.60
CA GLU A 92 -6.12 -5.97 -9.82
C GLU A 92 -4.63 -5.94 -10.16
N LEU A 93 -3.76 -5.71 -9.18
CA LEU A 93 -2.31 -5.78 -9.36
C LEU A 93 -1.86 -7.17 -9.83
N GLY A 94 -2.45 -8.23 -9.29
CA GLY A 94 -2.15 -9.61 -9.71
C GLY A 94 -2.50 -9.92 -11.17
N LYS A 95 -3.46 -9.22 -11.75
CA LYS A 95 -3.86 -9.34 -13.16
C LYS A 95 -2.97 -8.55 -14.12
N CYS A 96 -2.20 -7.59 -13.62
CA CYS A 96 -1.31 -6.79 -14.45
C CYS A 96 -0.12 -7.64 -14.94
N PRO A 97 0.36 -7.46 -16.18
CA PRO A 97 1.67 -7.97 -16.59
C PRO A 97 2.75 -7.42 -15.65
N ASP A 98 3.73 -8.23 -15.29
CA ASP A 98 4.74 -7.87 -14.30
C ASP A 98 5.42 -6.52 -14.57
N ARG A 99 5.82 -6.25 -15.81
CA ARG A 99 6.44 -4.99 -16.27
C ARG A 99 5.55 -3.74 -16.12
N GLU A 100 4.24 -3.94 -15.97
CA GLU A 100 3.23 -2.87 -15.88
C GLU A 100 2.68 -2.74 -14.46
N LEU A 101 3.11 -3.63 -13.53
CA LEU A 101 2.69 -3.61 -12.15
C LEU A 101 3.21 -2.35 -11.46
N ASP A 102 2.30 -1.57 -10.88
CA ASP A 102 2.61 -0.33 -10.17
C ASP A 102 2.94 -0.62 -8.69
N VAL A 103 4.24 -0.62 -8.37
CA VAL A 103 4.74 -0.83 -7.00
C VAL A 103 4.30 0.29 -6.06
N GLU A 104 4.23 1.54 -6.52
CA GLU A 104 3.75 2.67 -5.69
C GLU A 104 2.30 2.44 -5.25
N ARG A 105 1.43 2.01 -6.17
CA ARG A 105 0.06 1.60 -5.82
C ARG A 105 0.05 0.45 -4.80
N GLY A 106 0.95 -0.51 -4.97
CA GLY A 106 1.12 -1.62 -4.01
C GLY A 106 1.51 -1.12 -2.62
N MET A 107 2.45 -0.17 -2.54
CA MET A 107 2.86 0.45 -1.27
C MET A 107 1.71 1.20 -0.58
N VAL A 108 0.85 1.89 -1.33
CA VAL A 108 -0.36 2.53 -0.79
C VAL A 108 -1.31 1.50 -0.19
N LEU A 109 -1.58 0.40 -0.90
CA LEU A 109 -2.43 -0.68 -0.39
C LEU A 109 -1.85 -1.31 0.88
N ILE A 110 -0.53 -1.50 0.94
CA ILE A 110 0.16 -2.01 2.14
C ILE A 110 0.01 -1.02 3.31
N ALA A 111 0.14 0.29 3.07
CA ALA A 111 -0.07 1.30 4.10
C ALA A 111 -1.52 1.25 4.66
N GLN A 112 -2.50 1.03 3.81
CA GLN A 112 -3.91 0.93 4.17
C GLN A 112 -4.27 -0.34 4.98
N ILE A 113 -3.36 -1.32 5.09
CA ILE A 113 -3.52 -2.47 6.00
C ILE A 113 -3.37 -2.03 7.45
N LEU A 114 -2.43 -1.12 7.73
CA LEU A 114 -2.20 -0.56 9.06
C LEU A 114 -3.14 0.61 9.38
N ASP A 115 -3.33 1.46 8.41
CA ASP A 115 -4.14 2.66 8.53
C ASP A 115 -5.09 2.79 7.32
N PRO A 116 -6.31 2.27 7.44
CA PRO A 116 -7.27 2.24 6.34
C PRO A 116 -7.69 3.62 5.81
N GLU A 117 -7.51 4.68 6.61
CA GLU A 117 -7.87 6.06 6.25
C GLU A 117 -6.79 6.76 5.42
N VAL A 118 -5.59 6.18 5.33
CA VAL A 118 -4.51 6.73 4.50
C VAL A 118 -4.94 6.79 3.04
N THR A 119 -4.83 7.98 2.45
CA THR A 119 -5.14 8.20 1.05
C THR A 119 -3.91 8.05 0.15
N ALA A 120 -4.13 7.67 -1.10
CA ALA A 120 -3.04 7.64 -2.09
C ALA A 120 -2.41 9.03 -2.25
N ASP A 121 -3.24 10.06 -2.34
CA ASP A 121 -2.79 11.45 -2.54
C ASP A 121 -1.83 11.89 -1.42
N SER A 122 -2.12 11.55 -0.15
CA SER A 122 -1.26 11.94 0.97
C SER A 122 0.15 11.35 0.90
N ILE A 123 0.31 10.15 0.31
CA ILE A 123 1.61 9.50 0.10
C ILE A 123 2.29 10.07 -1.15
N LEU A 124 1.54 10.20 -2.25
CA LEU A 124 2.08 10.66 -3.53
C LEU A 124 2.57 12.11 -3.44
N ASP A 125 1.81 13.00 -2.76
CA ASP A 125 2.21 14.39 -2.52
C ASP A 125 3.53 14.48 -1.74
N GLN A 126 3.76 13.62 -0.75
CA GLN A 126 5.02 13.58 -0.01
C GLN A 126 6.19 13.13 -0.91
N LEU A 127 5.97 12.11 -1.75
CA LEU A 127 6.99 11.67 -2.71
C LEU A 127 7.30 12.75 -3.76
N ASP A 128 6.28 13.50 -4.22
CA ASP A 128 6.44 14.63 -5.11
C ASP A 128 7.25 15.75 -4.46
N GLU A 129 6.96 16.10 -3.20
CA GLU A 129 7.72 17.10 -2.43
C GLU A 129 9.18 16.66 -2.22
N MET A 130 9.45 15.37 -1.98
CA MET A 130 10.82 14.85 -1.92
C MET A 130 11.55 15.05 -3.25
N ALA A 131 10.89 14.77 -4.37
CA ALA A 131 11.47 15.01 -5.69
C ALA A 131 11.75 16.49 -5.96
N GLU A 132 10.83 17.39 -5.57
CA GLU A 132 11.06 18.85 -5.67
C GLU A 132 12.20 19.30 -4.75
N SER A 133 12.37 18.72 -3.59
CA SER A 133 13.50 19.00 -2.69
C SER A 133 14.83 18.61 -3.34
N VAL A 134 14.88 17.49 -4.08
CA VAL A 134 16.07 17.10 -4.85
C VAL A 134 16.34 18.13 -5.97
N ARG A 135 15.32 18.57 -6.73
CA ARG A 135 15.49 19.61 -7.77
C ARG A 135 16.04 20.90 -7.18
N ARG A 136 15.48 21.35 -6.05
CA ARG A 136 15.99 22.55 -5.34
C ARG A 136 17.45 22.41 -4.89
N SER A 137 17.85 21.22 -4.42
CA SER A 137 19.23 20.97 -3.96
C SER A 137 20.25 21.01 -5.08
N LEU A 138 19.84 20.65 -6.29
CA LEU A 138 20.71 20.70 -7.49
C LEU A 138 20.93 22.11 -8.03
N GLY A 139 20.04 23.04 -7.69
CA GLY A 139 20.09 24.42 -8.17
C GLY A 139 19.29 24.66 -9.45
N GLU A 140 19.11 25.96 -9.75
CA GLU A 140 18.29 26.40 -10.89
C GLU A 140 18.88 25.97 -12.24
N GLY A 141 18.03 25.43 -13.11
CA GLY A 141 18.42 25.03 -14.46
C GLY A 141 19.08 23.65 -14.58
N VAL A 142 19.31 22.95 -13.49
CA VAL A 142 19.84 21.57 -13.52
C VAL A 142 18.69 20.57 -13.67
N ASP A 143 18.68 19.82 -14.78
CA ASP A 143 17.71 18.74 -15.00
C ASP A 143 18.30 17.41 -14.50
N PRO A 144 17.73 16.79 -13.44
CA PRO A 144 18.27 15.57 -12.83
C PRO A 144 18.47 14.41 -13.81
N LYS A 145 17.58 14.28 -14.82
CA LYS A 145 17.68 13.22 -15.83
C LYS A 145 18.88 13.33 -16.74
N THR A 146 19.59 14.49 -16.77
CA THR A 146 20.78 14.70 -17.60
C THR A 146 22.09 14.46 -16.85
N LEU A 147 22.01 14.21 -15.54
CA LEU A 147 23.17 13.96 -14.68
C LEU A 147 23.76 12.56 -14.90
N GLY A 148 25.03 12.40 -14.54
CA GLY A 148 25.63 11.07 -14.43
C GLY A 148 25.08 10.30 -13.23
N GLY A 149 25.19 8.97 -13.26
CA GLY A 149 24.61 8.10 -12.22
C GLY A 149 25.04 8.47 -10.80
N ALA A 150 26.35 8.64 -10.56
CA ALA A 150 26.86 9.00 -9.23
C ALA A 150 26.36 10.37 -8.74
N GLU A 151 26.23 11.34 -9.63
CA GLU A 151 25.77 12.69 -9.32
C GLU A 151 24.26 12.70 -9.02
N ALA A 152 23.45 12.07 -9.88
CA ALA A 152 22.00 11.96 -9.69
C ALA A 152 21.63 11.18 -8.41
N VAL A 153 22.27 10.03 -8.21
CA VAL A 153 22.05 9.18 -7.02
C VAL A 153 22.53 9.89 -5.75
N GLY A 154 23.68 10.59 -5.83
CA GLY A 154 24.22 11.38 -4.71
C GLY A 154 23.26 12.46 -4.25
N ALA A 155 22.64 13.19 -5.18
CA ALA A 155 21.66 14.24 -4.88
C ALA A 155 20.39 13.65 -4.21
N ILE A 156 19.83 12.56 -4.76
CA ILE A 156 18.68 11.86 -4.19
C ILE A 156 19.00 11.37 -2.77
N THR A 157 20.13 10.67 -2.63
CA THR A 157 20.58 10.10 -1.36
C THR A 157 20.76 11.17 -0.28
N ALA A 158 21.42 12.29 -0.63
CA ALA A 158 21.67 13.38 0.31
C ALA A 158 20.35 13.98 0.83
N VAL A 159 19.38 14.23 -0.05
CA VAL A 159 18.08 14.78 0.35
C VAL A 159 17.31 13.78 1.23
N LEU A 160 17.18 12.53 0.82
CA LEU A 160 16.42 11.53 1.56
C LEU A 160 17.04 11.24 2.94
N ARG A 161 18.37 11.10 3.01
CA ARG A 161 19.09 10.83 4.25
C ARG A 161 19.13 12.07 5.16
N ASP A 162 19.53 13.23 4.64
CA ASP A 162 19.91 14.37 5.48
C ASP A 162 18.73 15.32 5.74
N GLN A 163 17.86 15.54 4.76
CA GLN A 163 16.70 16.42 4.91
C GLN A 163 15.50 15.67 5.48
N TYR A 164 15.17 14.48 4.93
CA TYR A 164 14.04 13.68 5.39
C TYR A 164 14.42 12.67 6.49
N ARG A 165 15.72 12.53 6.80
CA ARG A 165 16.28 11.69 7.85
C ARG A 165 15.89 10.21 7.73
N LEU A 166 15.69 9.75 6.51
CA LEU A 166 15.38 8.35 6.26
C LEU A 166 16.57 7.46 6.60
N LYS A 167 16.35 6.43 7.41
CA LYS A 167 17.39 5.48 7.85
C LYS A 167 16.79 4.10 8.13
N GLY A 168 17.65 3.10 8.27
CA GLY A 168 17.26 1.78 8.72
C GLY A 168 16.92 1.77 10.22
N ASP A 169 15.86 1.08 10.59
CA ASP A 169 15.54 0.80 11.98
C ASP A 169 16.26 -0.48 12.43
N GLU A 170 17.30 -0.34 13.25
CA GLU A 170 18.04 -1.45 13.84
C GLU A 170 17.47 -1.87 15.21
N GLU A 171 16.72 -1.00 15.88
CA GLU A 171 16.22 -1.22 17.23
C GLU A 171 14.91 -2.02 17.23
N THR A 172 13.99 -1.67 16.34
CA THR A 172 12.69 -2.34 16.20
C THR A 172 12.47 -2.89 14.79
N TYR A 173 13.50 -3.57 14.25
CA TYR A 173 13.54 -4.06 12.86
C TYR A 173 12.27 -4.80 12.44
N ASP A 174 11.75 -5.71 13.27
CA ASP A 174 10.59 -6.54 12.99
C ASP A 174 9.25 -5.86 13.38
N HIS A 175 9.21 -4.51 13.50
CA HIS A 175 7.97 -3.80 13.78
C HIS A 175 7.19 -3.56 12.49
N PRO A 176 5.86 -3.84 12.43
CA PRO A 176 5.05 -3.68 11.22
C PRO A 176 5.07 -2.28 10.59
N ASP A 177 5.28 -1.23 11.39
CA ASP A 177 5.36 0.15 10.88
C ASP A 177 6.52 0.33 9.90
N ASN A 178 7.64 -0.39 10.08
CA ASN A 178 8.80 -0.35 9.20
C ASN A 178 8.53 -0.89 7.79
N SER A 179 7.45 -1.65 7.63
CA SER A 179 6.96 -2.20 6.37
C SER A 179 5.88 -1.35 5.69
N SER A 180 5.48 -0.20 6.28
CA SER A 180 4.46 0.71 5.75
C SER A 180 5.06 2.03 5.29
N ILE A 181 4.88 2.39 4.01
CA ILE A 181 5.41 3.65 3.48
C ILE A 181 4.90 4.87 4.27
N HIS A 182 3.63 4.90 4.64
CA HIS A 182 3.04 5.99 5.41
C HIS A 182 3.79 6.19 6.74
N ARG A 183 4.00 5.11 7.51
CA ARG A 183 4.72 5.17 8.77
C ARG A 183 6.18 5.54 8.59
N VAL A 184 6.85 4.98 7.59
CA VAL A 184 8.25 5.32 7.28
C VAL A 184 8.41 6.80 6.91
N LEU A 185 7.47 7.37 6.15
CA LEU A 185 7.48 8.80 5.83
C LEU A 185 7.22 9.69 7.05
N GLU A 186 6.43 9.22 8.02
CA GLU A 186 6.17 9.96 9.28
C GLU A 186 7.36 9.92 10.25
N GLN A 187 7.96 8.75 10.46
CA GLN A 187 8.97 8.53 11.50
C GLN A 187 10.41 8.60 11.02
N GLY A 188 10.65 8.40 9.72
CA GLY A 188 11.99 8.37 9.11
C GLY A 188 12.67 7.00 9.15
N ASP A 189 12.16 6.06 9.92
CA ASP A 189 12.74 4.72 10.12
C ASP A 189 12.01 3.68 9.27
N GLY A 190 12.74 2.72 8.66
CA GLY A 190 12.10 1.71 7.83
C GLY A 190 12.97 0.53 7.43
N LEU A 191 12.31 -0.48 6.86
CA LEU A 191 13.00 -1.65 6.29
C LEU A 191 13.79 -1.30 5.03
N PRO A 192 14.85 -2.09 4.70
CA PRO A 192 15.67 -1.87 3.50
C PRO A 192 14.86 -1.73 2.22
N ILE A 193 13.82 -2.57 2.04
CA ILE A 193 12.98 -2.56 0.84
C ILE A 193 12.15 -1.29 0.76
N MET A 194 11.56 -0.83 1.87
CA MET A 194 10.73 0.37 1.89
C MET A 194 11.54 1.62 1.60
N LEU A 195 12.71 1.77 2.24
CA LEU A 195 13.63 2.88 1.98
C LEU A 195 14.13 2.91 0.53
N SER A 196 14.39 1.73 -0.04
CA SER A 196 14.83 1.60 -1.45
C SER A 196 13.70 2.00 -2.41
N GLU A 197 12.47 1.55 -2.17
CA GLU A 197 11.34 1.87 -3.05
C GLU A 197 10.91 3.34 -2.95
N ILE A 198 11.08 3.99 -1.79
CA ILE A 198 10.93 5.44 -1.66
C ILE A 198 11.95 6.16 -2.57
N ALA A 199 13.22 5.73 -2.55
CA ALA A 199 14.25 6.32 -3.42
C ALA A 199 13.94 6.09 -4.91
N ILE A 200 13.45 4.90 -5.28
CA ILE A 200 13.04 4.56 -6.65
C ILE A 200 11.85 5.43 -7.08
N ALA A 201 10.85 5.60 -6.23
CA ALA A 201 9.68 6.44 -6.49
C ALA A 201 10.06 7.91 -6.71
N VAL A 202 11.00 8.45 -5.92
CA VAL A 202 11.58 9.79 -6.10
C VAL A 202 12.38 9.85 -7.40
N GLY A 203 13.22 8.84 -7.68
CA GLY A 203 13.99 8.74 -8.92
C GLY A 203 13.10 8.75 -10.17
N LYS A 204 11.97 8.04 -10.15
CA LYS A 204 10.97 8.02 -11.22
C LYS A 204 10.44 9.42 -11.54
N ARG A 205 10.13 10.22 -10.52
CA ARG A 205 9.68 11.64 -10.64
C ARG A 205 10.74 12.56 -11.21
N LEU A 206 11.99 12.23 -10.98
CA LEU A 206 13.15 12.97 -11.49
C LEU A 206 13.62 12.50 -12.87
N GLY A 207 13.05 11.40 -13.39
CA GLY A 207 13.52 10.76 -14.63
C GLY A 207 14.89 10.07 -14.48
N VAL A 208 15.30 9.76 -13.26
CA VAL A 208 16.53 9.03 -12.93
C VAL A 208 16.23 7.52 -12.88
N PRO A 209 16.92 6.68 -13.68
CA PRO A 209 16.59 5.27 -13.83
C PRO A 209 17.09 4.46 -12.63
N LEU A 210 16.33 4.46 -11.53
CA LEU A 210 16.58 3.62 -10.36
C LEU A 210 15.76 2.33 -10.43
N VAL A 211 16.35 1.24 -9.97
CA VAL A 211 15.72 -0.09 -9.89
C VAL A 211 16.05 -0.77 -8.56
N GLY A 212 15.11 -1.54 -8.04
CA GLY A 212 15.33 -2.34 -6.85
C GLY A 212 16.16 -3.59 -7.16
N ILE A 213 17.02 -3.99 -6.24
CA ILE A 213 17.79 -5.23 -6.32
C ILE A 213 17.67 -6.02 -5.03
N GLY A 214 17.25 -7.29 -5.14
CA GLY A 214 17.29 -8.23 -4.04
C GLY A 214 18.68 -8.82 -3.94
N VAL A 215 19.32 -8.68 -2.78
CA VAL A 215 20.60 -9.34 -2.46
C VAL A 215 20.42 -10.25 -1.24
N PRO A 216 21.34 -11.18 -0.94
CA PRO A 216 21.20 -12.05 0.23
C PRO A 216 20.95 -11.26 1.51
N LYS A 217 19.81 -11.55 2.16
CA LYS A 217 19.37 -10.94 3.43
C LYS A 217 19.14 -9.42 3.40
N ARG A 218 19.13 -8.77 2.23
CA ARG A 218 18.92 -7.32 2.10
C ARG A 218 18.20 -6.97 0.80
N TYR A 219 17.67 -5.77 0.75
CA TYR A 219 17.16 -5.14 -0.46
C TYR A 219 17.84 -3.78 -0.60
N MET A 220 18.26 -3.43 -1.81
CA MET A 220 18.96 -2.19 -2.13
C MET A 220 18.37 -1.60 -3.40
N PHE A 221 18.77 -0.39 -3.78
CA PHE A 221 18.47 0.13 -5.10
C PHE A 221 19.74 0.37 -5.91
N MET A 222 19.57 0.42 -7.22
CA MET A 222 20.65 0.58 -8.17
C MET A 222 20.26 1.59 -9.25
N TYR A 223 21.18 2.46 -9.61
CA TYR A 223 21.10 3.22 -10.86
C TYR A 223 21.43 2.29 -12.03
N ASP A 224 20.51 2.21 -12.99
CA ASP A 224 20.69 1.43 -14.19
C ASP A 224 21.53 2.21 -15.22
N GLY A 225 22.84 2.00 -15.21
CA GLY A 225 23.78 2.66 -16.10
C GLY A 225 23.53 2.37 -17.59
N SER A 226 22.82 1.29 -17.93
CA SER A 226 22.45 1.02 -19.33
C SER A 226 21.52 2.09 -19.90
N ARG A 227 20.78 2.78 -19.03
CA ARG A 227 19.85 3.87 -19.33
C ARG A 227 20.44 5.27 -19.07
N ALA A 228 21.75 5.34 -18.85
CA ALA A 228 22.44 6.62 -18.65
C ALA A 228 22.25 7.57 -19.85
N PRO A 229 22.18 8.89 -19.62
CA PRO A 229 22.12 9.88 -20.69
C PRO A 229 23.31 9.78 -21.64
N ALA A 230 23.12 10.20 -22.88
CA ALA A 230 24.20 10.21 -23.87
C ALA A 230 25.42 11.01 -23.37
N GLY A 231 26.61 10.44 -23.52
CA GLY A 231 27.88 11.04 -23.06
C GLY A 231 28.18 10.91 -21.57
N ARG A 232 27.32 10.23 -20.79
CA ARG A 232 27.56 9.92 -19.37
C ARG A 232 28.09 8.51 -19.20
N ALA A 233 28.79 8.28 -18.08
CA ALA A 233 29.26 6.96 -17.70
C ALA A 233 28.11 5.98 -17.52
N LYS A 234 28.28 4.74 -17.96
CA LYS A 234 27.27 3.67 -17.89
C LYS A 234 27.48 2.78 -16.67
N ASP A 235 28.08 3.30 -15.62
CA ASP A 235 28.32 2.55 -14.40
C ASP A 235 27.03 2.32 -13.63
N ASN A 236 26.84 1.08 -13.15
CA ASN A 236 25.78 0.80 -12.20
C ASN A 236 26.22 1.22 -10.79
N ILE A 237 25.42 2.08 -10.15
CA ILE A 237 25.68 2.56 -8.80
C ILE A 237 24.65 1.96 -7.86
N ILE A 238 25.12 1.22 -6.86
CA ILE A 238 24.28 0.60 -5.83
C ILE A 238 24.30 1.45 -4.57
N VAL A 239 23.15 1.53 -3.91
CA VAL A 239 23.01 2.17 -2.59
C VAL A 239 22.31 1.22 -1.65
N ASP A 240 22.88 1.06 -0.45
CA ASP A 240 22.25 0.42 0.70
C ASP A 240 21.67 1.49 1.64
N PRO A 241 20.38 1.83 1.55
CA PRO A 241 19.80 2.87 2.39
C PRO A 241 19.74 2.49 3.87
N PHE A 242 19.64 1.21 4.17
CA PHE A 242 19.66 0.71 5.54
C PHE A 242 21.07 0.76 6.14
N GLY A 243 22.11 0.55 5.33
CA GLY A 243 23.51 0.62 5.72
C GLY A 243 24.13 2.02 5.61
N GLY A 244 23.36 3.08 5.82
CA GLY A 244 23.85 4.48 5.86
C GLY A 244 23.92 5.16 4.49
N TRP A 245 23.21 4.69 3.48
CA TRP A 245 23.11 5.32 2.17
C TRP A 245 24.45 5.47 1.41
N VAL A 246 25.34 4.50 1.60
CA VAL A 246 26.67 4.52 0.95
C VAL A 246 26.56 4.10 -0.51
N LEU A 247 27.06 4.97 -1.41
CA LEU A 247 27.14 4.68 -2.85
C LEU A 247 28.33 3.75 -3.13
N LYS A 248 28.10 2.69 -3.87
CA LYS A 248 29.13 1.72 -4.31
C LYS A 248 28.95 1.40 -5.79
N ARG A 249 30.01 1.10 -6.50
CA ARG A 249 29.91 0.48 -7.82
C ARG A 249 29.58 -1.01 -7.66
N VAL A 250 29.01 -1.60 -8.70
CA VAL A 250 28.69 -3.04 -8.67
C VAL A 250 29.94 -3.89 -8.46
N GLU A 251 31.07 -3.52 -9.08
CA GLU A 251 32.37 -4.20 -8.93
C GLU A 251 32.96 -4.12 -7.52
N ASP A 252 32.54 -3.14 -6.71
CA ASP A 252 32.99 -2.95 -5.32
C ASP A 252 32.06 -3.67 -4.31
N LEU A 253 31.05 -4.39 -4.81
CA LEU A 253 30.12 -5.10 -3.95
C LEU A 253 30.77 -6.33 -3.33
N GLU A 254 30.70 -6.44 -2.01
CA GLU A 254 31.27 -7.57 -1.29
C GLU A 254 30.60 -8.90 -1.70
N PRO A 255 31.35 -10.02 -1.81
CA PRO A 255 30.79 -11.32 -2.22
C PRO A 255 29.59 -11.79 -1.41
N LYS A 256 29.49 -11.39 -0.13
CA LYS A 256 28.33 -11.73 0.74
C LYS A 256 27.01 -11.16 0.24
N TRP A 257 27.03 -10.13 -0.63
CA TRP A 257 25.86 -9.49 -1.23
C TRP A 257 25.55 -10.00 -2.63
N MET A 258 26.24 -11.02 -3.10
CA MET A 258 26.04 -11.60 -4.44
C MET A 258 25.40 -12.97 -4.31
N HIS A 259 24.32 -13.23 -5.07
CA HIS A 259 23.74 -14.56 -5.19
C HIS A 259 24.67 -15.50 -5.99
N ASP A 260 25.34 -14.95 -7.00
CA ASP A 260 26.34 -15.61 -7.81
C ASP A 260 27.52 -14.63 -7.98
N PRO A 261 28.72 -14.97 -7.47
CA PRO A 261 29.90 -14.11 -7.61
C PRO A 261 30.30 -13.81 -9.06
N LEU A 262 29.80 -14.59 -10.02
CA LEU A 262 30.07 -14.42 -11.46
C LEU A 262 29.01 -13.57 -12.18
N ARG A 263 27.95 -13.18 -11.48
CA ARG A 263 26.84 -12.41 -12.07
C ARG A 263 26.52 -11.18 -11.23
N PRO A 264 26.48 -9.99 -11.83
CA PRO A 264 26.06 -8.80 -11.11
C PRO A 264 24.59 -8.93 -10.67
N PRO A 265 24.19 -8.23 -9.59
CA PRO A 265 22.78 -8.15 -9.19
C PRO A 265 21.93 -7.66 -10.35
N SER A 266 20.76 -8.27 -10.53
CA SER A 266 19.78 -7.88 -11.53
C SER A 266 18.61 -7.16 -10.87
N PRO A 267 17.88 -6.30 -11.63
CA PRO A 267 16.66 -5.68 -11.14
C PRO A 267 15.65 -6.74 -10.65
N SER A 268 15.07 -6.50 -9.49
CA SER A 268 13.96 -7.29 -8.95
C SER A 268 12.70 -7.01 -9.78
N PRO A 269 11.99 -8.05 -10.19
CA PRO A 269 10.69 -7.86 -10.83
C PRO A 269 9.70 -7.13 -9.92
N PRO A 270 8.84 -6.24 -10.44
CA PRO A 270 7.85 -5.50 -9.63
C PRO A 270 6.96 -6.40 -8.76
N ARG A 271 6.51 -7.53 -9.30
CA ARG A 271 5.69 -8.52 -8.58
C ARG A 271 6.45 -9.13 -7.39
N GLU A 272 7.69 -9.56 -7.62
CA GLU A 272 8.54 -10.11 -6.55
C GLU A 272 8.80 -9.07 -5.46
N THR A 273 9.03 -7.81 -5.84
CA THR A 273 9.19 -6.69 -4.89
C THR A 273 7.96 -6.55 -4.00
N LEU A 274 6.77 -6.51 -4.58
CA LEU A 274 5.53 -6.35 -3.83
C LEU A 274 5.22 -7.58 -2.95
N SER A 275 5.41 -8.79 -3.47
CA SER A 275 5.28 -10.03 -2.70
C SER A 275 6.25 -10.04 -1.52
N ARG A 276 7.48 -9.57 -1.71
CA ARG A 276 8.48 -9.46 -0.63
C ARG A 276 8.07 -8.46 0.44
N MET A 277 7.47 -7.31 0.07
CA MET A 277 6.93 -6.35 1.04
C MET A 277 5.83 -6.98 1.89
N LEU A 278 4.88 -7.68 1.26
CA LEU A 278 3.80 -8.36 1.97
C LEU A 278 4.31 -9.45 2.91
N ARG A 279 5.31 -10.24 2.49
CA ARG A 279 5.97 -11.24 3.34
C ARG A 279 6.68 -10.63 4.53
N ASN A 280 7.40 -9.51 4.33
CA ASN A 280 8.07 -8.81 5.43
C ASN A 280 7.05 -8.37 6.47
N MET A 281 6.01 -7.61 6.08
CA MET A 281 4.95 -7.17 6.99
C MET A 281 4.24 -8.36 7.66
N GLY A 282 4.03 -9.48 6.95
CA GLY A 282 3.48 -10.71 7.52
C GLY A 282 4.37 -11.31 8.60
N SER A 283 5.69 -11.33 8.38
CA SER A 283 6.68 -11.74 9.37
C SER A 283 6.70 -10.82 10.59
N ASP A 284 6.61 -9.50 10.34
CA ASP A 284 6.59 -8.49 11.40
C ASP A 284 5.34 -8.67 12.29
N PHE A 285 4.16 -8.87 11.71
CA PHE A 285 2.95 -9.18 12.48
C PHE A 285 3.06 -10.49 13.26
N LEU A 286 3.72 -11.50 12.69
CA LEU A 286 3.92 -12.77 13.39
C LEU A 286 4.84 -12.60 14.60
N SER A 287 5.88 -11.75 14.50
CA SER A 287 6.82 -11.45 15.60
C SER A 287 6.13 -10.80 16.80
N VAL A 288 5.10 -9.97 16.55
CA VAL A 288 4.30 -9.31 17.60
C VAL A 288 3.05 -10.11 17.99
N GLY A 289 2.90 -11.36 17.51
CA GLY A 289 1.82 -12.27 17.90
C GLY A 289 0.49 -12.10 17.14
N GLU A 290 0.43 -11.24 16.12
CA GLU A 290 -0.75 -10.90 15.32
C GLU A 290 -0.98 -11.91 14.17
N ARG A 291 -1.12 -13.19 14.51
CA ARG A 291 -1.20 -14.29 13.53
C ARG A 291 -2.29 -14.08 12.46
N ARG A 292 -3.47 -13.56 12.83
CA ARG A 292 -4.57 -13.33 11.89
C ARG A 292 -4.21 -12.29 10.81
N LYS A 293 -3.46 -11.27 11.17
CA LYS A 293 -2.98 -10.27 10.21
C LYS A 293 -1.95 -10.90 9.26
N CYS A 294 -1.06 -11.75 9.77
CA CYS A 294 -0.13 -12.52 8.93
C CYS A 294 -0.89 -13.38 7.91
N GLU A 295 -1.92 -14.13 8.33
CA GLU A 295 -2.75 -14.94 7.43
C GLU A 295 -3.43 -14.08 6.34
N THR A 296 -3.90 -12.89 6.70
CA THR A 296 -4.48 -11.94 5.75
C THR A 296 -3.45 -11.47 4.71
N LEU A 297 -2.21 -11.21 5.14
CA LEU A 297 -1.13 -10.79 4.23
C LEU A 297 -0.70 -11.89 3.27
N LEU A 298 -0.66 -13.14 3.73
CA LEU A 298 -0.43 -14.29 2.83
C LEU A 298 -1.52 -14.42 1.77
N ARG A 299 -2.77 -14.08 2.11
CA ARG A 299 -3.87 -14.03 1.15
C ARG A 299 -3.67 -12.91 0.12
N TYR A 300 -3.23 -11.71 0.56
CA TYR A 300 -2.94 -10.61 -0.36
C TYR A 300 -1.74 -10.92 -1.26
N GLU A 301 -0.71 -11.58 -0.73
CA GLU A 301 0.43 -12.07 -1.52
C GLU A 301 -0.05 -13.04 -2.61
N ALA A 302 -0.90 -14.02 -2.27
CA ALA A 302 -1.47 -14.95 -3.24
C ALA A 302 -2.26 -14.22 -4.35
N LEU A 303 -2.99 -13.15 -4.02
CA LEU A 303 -3.67 -12.31 -5.02
C LEU A 303 -2.68 -11.61 -5.96
N VAL A 304 -1.59 -11.06 -5.42
CA VAL A 304 -0.51 -10.43 -6.22
C VAL A 304 0.15 -11.43 -7.15
N GLU A 305 0.34 -12.68 -6.70
CA GLU A 305 0.88 -13.76 -7.51
C GLU A 305 -0.12 -14.31 -8.58
N GLY A 306 -1.33 -13.76 -8.63
CA GLY A 306 -2.35 -14.15 -9.59
C GLY A 306 -3.12 -15.42 -9.23
N SER A 307 -3.04 -15.85 -7.97
CA SER A 307 -3.83 -16.99 -7.48
C SER A 307 -5.26 -16.56 -7.24
N GLU A 308 -6.23 -17.35 -7.71
CA GLU A 308 -7.63 -17.17 -7.35
C GLU A 308 -7.81 -17.54 -5.86
N ILE A 309 -8.40 -16.67 -5.08
CA ILE A 309 -8.83 -17.02 -3.73
C ILE A 309 -10.03 -17.96 -3.89
N VAL A 310 -9.81 -19.25 -3.63
CA VAL A 310 -10.91 -20.21 -3.45
C VAL A 310 -11.70 -19.73 -2.23
N GLY A 311 -12.86 -19.12 -2.48
CA GLY A 311 -13.71 -18.56 -1.44
C GLY A 311 -14.10 -19.66 -0.43
N GLU A 312 -13.94 -19.39 0.84
CA GLU A 312 -14.69 -20.07 1.89
C GLU A 312 -16.19 -19.87 1.59
N ARG A 313 -16.86 -20.99 1.26
CA ARG A 313 -18.31 -21.05 1.06
C ARG A 313 -19.04 -20.98 2.38
#